data_a53c210f759601470d839ac8c0c00b5f
#
_entry.id   a53c210f759601470d839ac8c0c00b5f
#
_cell.length_a   1.000
_cell.length_b   1.000
_cell.length_c   1.000
_cell.angle_alpha   90.00
_cell.angle_beta   90.00
_cell.angle_gamma   90.00
#
_symmetry.space_group_name_H-M   'P 1'
#
loop_
_entity.id
_entity.type
_entity.pdbx_description
1 polymer ?
#
loop_
_entity_poly.entity_id
_entity_poly.type
_entity_poly.pdbx_seq_one_letter_code
_entity_poly.pdbx_strand_id
1 'polypeptide(L)'
;MYNHWQKKWALSLGLLVLAMLPAGCGNSIDDQFPFGKNRIHCGGETITVATPFELISNGKQVDLGDRQAETVHAEGHNANMQLLVTGTKEGEGKDAKTLAEEAKSILADNPNLKNVRSQQKEITLGDVKAQQLSFSFTETARGKNVELSVEEYIFLRKGVVWRVIYQYRSQDEVGKALTQKVAGQIAMGSTF
;
A
#
# COMPACT_ATOMS: atom_id res chain seq x y z
N MET A 1 9.74 -14.91 -19.73
CA MET A 1 8.55 -14.12 -20.13
C MET A 1 8.35 -13.08 -19.01
N TYR A 2 8.80 -11.85 -19.24
CA TYR A 2 8.63 -10.76 -18.27
C TYR A 2 7.15 -10.38 -18.21
N ASN A 3 6.55 -10.56 -17.06
CA ASN A 3 5.13 -10.35 -16.82
C ASN A 3 4.72 -8.91 -17.10
N HIS A 4 3.75 -8.73 -17.97
CA HIS A 4 3.08 -7.47 -18.33
C HIS A 4 2.52 -6.69 -17.09
N TRP A 5 2.53 -7.30 -15.95
CA TRP A 5 2.06 -6.81 -14.65
C TRP A 5 2.99 -5.78 -14.02
N GLN A 6 4.30 -5.94 -14.20
CA GLN A 6 5.30 -5.02 -13.64
C GLN A 6 5.27 -3.62 -14.31
N LYS A 7 4.79 -3.53 -15.57
CA LYS A 7 4.64 -2.23 -16.25
C LYS A 7 3.47 -1.38 -15.74
N LYS A 8 2.47 -1.98 -15.10
CA LYS A 8 1.33 -1.25 -14.54
C LYS A 8 1.64 -0.55 -13.22
N TRP A 9 2.67 -0.98 -12.51
CA TRP A 9 3.11 -0.38 -11.26
C TRP A 9 3.69 1.03 -11.46
N ALA A 10 4.35 1.28 -12.57
CA ALA A 10 4.92 2.59 -12.89
C ALA A 10 3.86 3.62 -13.31
N LEU A 11 2.65 3.19 -13.65
CA LEU A 11 1.60 4.07 -14.17
C LEU A 11 0.52 4.46 -13.14
N SER A 12 0.36 3.70 -12.07
CA SER A 12 -0.62 4.03 -11.02
C SER A 12 -0.08 4.97 -9.93
N LEU A 13 1.22 5.21 -9.89
CA LEU A 13 1.88 6.15 -8.96
C LEU A 13 1.66 7.63 -9.31
N GLY A 14 1.11 7.94 -10.47
CA GLY A 14 1.11 9.29 -11.05
C GLY A 14 -0.06 10.20 -10.68
N LEU A 15 -0.94 9.90 -9.74
CA LEU A 15 -2.21 10.66 -9.62
C LEU A 15 -2.50 11.28 -8.25
N LEU A 16 -1.51 11.72 -7.51
CA LEU A 16 -1.74 12.51 -6.29
C LEU A 16 -1.39 13.98 -6.48
N VAL A 17 -2.09 14.64 -7.39
CA VAL A 17 -2.11 16.10 -7.47
C VAL A 17 -3.50 16.55 -7.11
N LEU A 18 -3.74 17.00 -5.87
CA LEU A 18 -4.64 18.14 -5.68
C LEU A 18 -4.74 18.68 -4.25
N ALA A 19 -4.97 19.98 -4.26
CA ALA A 19 -5.56 20.85 -3.26
C ALA A 19 -4.76 21.07 -1.96
N MET A 20 -4.11 22.22 -1.93
CA MET A 20 -3.73 22.89 -0.70
C MET A 20 -5.02 23.37 -0.02
N LEU A 21 -5.37 22.75 1.11
CA LEU A 21 -6.24 23.34 2.10
C LEU A 21 -5.39 23.68 3.33
N PRO A 22 -5.61 24.82 3.99
CA PRO A 22 -4.82 25.23 5.13
C PRO A 22 -5.05 24.26 6.30
N ALA A 23 -3.96 23.85 6.92
CA ALA A 23 -3.97 23.02 8.13
C ALA A 23 -4.69 23.80 9.25
N GLY A 24 -5.89 23.36 9.60
CA GLY A 24 -6.62 23.80 10.77
C GLY A 24 -5.92 23.28 12.03
N CYS A 25 -5.63 24.15 12.96
CA CYS A 25 -5.07 23.81 14.27
C CYS A 25 -6.03 22.96 15.09
N GLY A 26 -5.56 21.87 15.68
CA GLY A 26 -5.98 21.45 17.00
C GLY A 26 -6.87 20.23 17.16
N ASN A 27 -7.31 19.53 16.10
CA ASN A 27 -8.06 18.29 16.28
C ASN A 27 -7.16 17.07 16.00
N SER A 28 -7.34 16.02 16.80
CA SER A 28 -6.64 14.76 16.55
C SER A 28 -7.03 14.21 15.18
N ILE A 29 -6.17 13.40 14.57
CA ILE A 29 -6.47 12.72 13.29
C ILE A 29 -7.75 11.90 13.41
N ASP A 30 -8.05 11.35 14.58
CA ASP A 30 -9.25 10.59 14.87
C ASP A 30 -10.53 11.41 14.75
N ASP A 31 -10.46 12.69 15.09
CA ASP A 31 -11.61 13.59 15.00
C ASP A 31 -11.84 14.10 13.56
N GLN A 32 -10.80 14.09 12.75
CA GLN A 32 -10.84 14.61 11.38
C GLN A 32 -11.22 13.56 10.34
N PHE A 33 -10.91 12.27 10.60
CA PHE A 33 -11.08 11.20 9.63
C PHE A 33 -11.84 10.02 10.24
N PRO A 34 -12.98 9.62 9.62
CA PRO A 34 -13.63 8.36 9.97
C PRO A 34 -12.79 7.20 9.48
N PHE A 35 -12.38 6.30 10.38
CA PHE A 35 -11.65 5.10 10.00
C PHE A 35 -12.61 3.92 9.85
N GLY A 36 -12.64 3.35 8.65
CA GLY A 36 -13.33 2.11 8.34
C GLY A 36 -12.38 0.92 8.29
N LYS A 37 -12.95 -0.28 8.33
CA LYS A 37 -12.22 -1.54 8.14
C LYS A 37 -12.66 -2.18 6.83
N ASN A 38 -11.70 -2.44 5.95
CA ASN A 38 -11.95 -3.08 4.66
C ASN A 38 -11.43 -4.52 4.70
N ARG A 39 -12.28 -5.48 4.36
CA ARG A 39 -11.91 -6.90 4.23
C ARG A 39 -11.57 -7.21 2.79
N ILE A 40 -10.44 -7.84 2.58
CA ILE A 40 -9.92 -8.16 1.25
C ILE A 40 -9.64 -9.65 1.20
N HIS A 41 -10.21 -10.33 0.20
CA HIS A 41 -10.14 -11.78 0.03
C HIS A 41 -9.30 -12.15 -1.18
N CYS A 42 -8.46 -13.18 -1.05
CA CYS A 42 -7.69 -13.76 -2.14
C CYS A 42 -7.30 -15.20 -1.78
N GLY A 43 -7.46 -16.14 -2.69
CA GLY A 43 -6.96 -17.51 -2.56
C GLY A 43 -7.46 -18.26 -1.32
N GLY A 44 -8.64 -17.95 -0.81
CA GLY A 44 -9.20 -18.51 0.42
C GLY A 44 -8.79 -17.78 1.70
N GLU A 45 -7.89 -16.79 1.61
CA GLU A 45 -7.43 -15.98 2.72
C GLU A 45 -8.14 -14.63 2.78
N THR A 46 -8.11 -14.01 3.96
CA THR A 46 -8.68 -12.70 4.21
C THR A 46 -7.71 -11.87 5.02
N ILE A 47 -7.51 -10.64 4.62
CA ILE A 47 -6.89 -9.61 5.45
C ILE A 47 -7.87 -8.47 5.69
N THR A 48 -7.65 -7.73 6.77
CA THR A 48 -8.38 -6.51 7.06
C THR A 48 -7.40 -5.35 7.18
N VAL A 49 -7.69 -4.27 6.50
CA VAL A 49 -6.93 -3.02 6.58
C VAL A 49 -7.82 -1.88 7.04
N ALA A 50 -7.31 -1.03 7.91
CA ALA A 50 -8.00 0.19 8.30
C ALA A 50 -7.69 1.31 7.29
N THR A 51 -8.69 2.13 6.94
CA THR A 51 -8.51 3.28 6.05
C THR A 51 -9.46 4.41 6.42
N PRO A 52 -9.10 5.67 6.15
CA PRO A 52 -10.00 6.81 6.26
C PRO A 52 -10.84 7.04 5.00
N PHE A 53 -10.96 6.05 4.12
CA PHE A 53 -11.72 6.08 2.87
C PHE A 53 -12.12 4.66 2.47
N GLU A 54 -13.04 4.54 1.54
CA GLU A 54 -13.43 3.27 0.96
C GLU A 54 -12.38 2.75 -0.02
N LEU A 55 -12.16 1.44 -0.02
CA LEU A 55 -11.40 0.77 -1.06
C LEU A 55 -12.34 0.26 -2.14
N ILE A 56 -11.85 0.29 -3.37
CA ILE A 56 -12.53 -0.27 -4.54
C ILE A 56 -11.66 -1.33 -5.22
N SER A 57 -12.27 -2.34 -5.78
CA SER A 57 -11.63 -3.34 -6.60
C SER A 57 -12.36 -3.47 -7.93
N ASN A 58 -11.67 -3.27 -9.06
CA ASN A 58 -12.27 -3.27 -10.39
C ASN A 58 -13.52 -2.37 -10.50
N GLY A 59 -13.48 -1.19 -9.87
CA GLY A 59 -14.60 -0.23 -9.84
C GLY A 59 -15.78 -0.60 -8.92
N LYS A 60 -15.65 -1.64 -8.11
CA LYS A 60 -16.63 -2.08 -7.12
C LYS A 60 -16.06 -1.92 -5.71
N GLN A 61 -16.94 -1.69 -4.75
CA GLN A 61 -16.56 -1.68 -3.33
C GLN A 61 -16.01 -3.05 -2.93
N VAL A 62 -14.90 -3.07 -2.19
CA VAL A 62 -14.23 -4.30 -1.75
C VAL A 62 -14.87 -4.79 -0.45
N ASP A 63 -16.14 -5.03 -0.46
CA ASP A 63 -16.75 -5.88 0.54
C ASP A 63 -17.03 -7.22 -0.14
N LEU A 64 -16.42 -8.30 0.38
CA LEU A 64 -16.67 -9.66 -0.07
C LEU A 64 -16.10 -10.01 -1.46
N GLY A 65 -14.89 -9.59 -1.79
CA GLY A 65 -14.20 -10.11 -2.97
C GLY A 65 -14.30 -11.63 -3.04
N ASP A 66 -14.39 -12.18 -4.25
CA ASP A 66 -14.46 -13.63 -4.48
C ASP A 66 -13.34 -14.33 -3.71
N ARG A 67 -13.69 -15.13 -2.70
CA ARG A 67 -12.74 -15.84 -1.84
C ARG A 67 -11.86 -16.80 -2.62
N GLN A 68 -12.26 -17.19 -3.82
CA GLN A 68 -11.55 -18.11 -4.69
C GLN A 68 -10.69 -17.38 -5.74
N ALA A 69 -10.76 -16.06 -5.83
CA ALA A 69 -9.92 -15.31 -6.76
C ALA A 69 -8.44 -15.55 -6.47
N GLU A 70 -7.68 -15.90 -7.50
CA GLU A 70 -6.23 -16.09 -7.39
C GLU A 70 -5.46 -14.78 -7.26
N THR A 71 -6.08 -13.67 -7.63
CA THR A 71 -5.53 -12.33 -7.51
C THR A 71 -6.59 -11.35 -7.05
N VAL A 72 -6.18 -10.39 -6.23
CA VAL A 72 -6.99 -9.23 -5.86
C VAL A 72 -6.16 -7.96 -5.99
N HIS A 73 -6.83 -6.90 -6.41
CA HIS A 73 -6.28 -5.54 -6.44
C HIS A 73 -7.35 -4.62 -5.86
N ALA A 74 -7.03 -3.95 -4.77
CA ALA A 74 -7.91 -3.00 -4.11
C ALA A 74 -7.16 -1.70 -3.87
N GLU A 75 -7.80 -0.58 -4.18
CA GLU A 75 -7.18 0.73 -4.04
C GLU A 75 -8.17 1.77 -3.53
N GLY A 76 -7.65 2.81 -2.92
CA GLY A 76 -8.41 3.97 -2.49
C GLY A 76 -7.49 5.11 -2.11
N HIS A 77 -8.03 6.31 -2.05
CA HIS A 77 -7.27 7.50 -1.71
C HIS A 77 -8.15 8.62 -1.15
N ASN A 78 -7.51 9.54 -0.48
CA ASN A 78 -8.04 10.87 -0.19
C ASN A 78 -7.02 11.94 -0.63
N ALA A 79 -7.15 13.17 -0.18
CA ALA A 79 -6.23 14.26 -0.56
C ALA A 79 -4.80 14.06 -0.01
N ASN A 80 -4.61 13.26 1.05
CA ASN A 80 -3.38 13.15 1.81
C ASN A 80 -2.62 11.85 1.58
N MET A 81 -3.33 10.75 1.32
CA MET A 81 -2.71 9.44 1.15
C MET A 81 -3.46 8.55 0.17
N GLN A 82 -2.74 7.60 -0.39
CA GLN A 82 -3.26 6.50 -1.20
C GLN A 82 -2.91 5.18 -0.53
N LEU A 83 -3.80 4.20 -0.65
CA LEU A 83 -3.56 2.81 -0.28
C LEU A 83 -3.79 1.92 -1.50
N LEU A 84 -2.86 1.02 -1.72
CA LEU A 84 -2.98 -0.08 -2.65
C LEU A 84 -2.77 -1.40 -1.90
N VAL A 85 -3.68 -2.33 -2.09
CA VAL A 85 -3.56 -3.69 -1.56
C VAL A 85 -3.62 -4.67 -2.72
N THR A 86 -2.65 -5.56 -2.77
CA THR A 86 -2.67 -6.67 -3.71
C THR A 86 -2.50 -7.99 -2.97
N GLY A 87 -3.24 -9.00 -3.41
CA GLY A 87 -3.06 -10.39 -3.02
C GLY A 87 -2.87 -11.23 -4.27
N THR A 88 -1.93 -12.16 -4.24
CA THR A 88 -1.70 -13.10 -5.33
C THR A 88 -1.47 -14.47 -4.74
N LYS A 89 -2.26 -15.44 -5.16
CA LYS A 89 -2.01 -16.84 -4.83
C LYS A 89 -0.84 -17.31 -5.68
N GLU A 90 0.32 -17.38 -5.08
CA GLU A 90 1.52 -17.92 -5.71
C GLU A 90 1.70 -19.37 -5.26
N GLY A 91 2.16 -20.23 -6.19
CA GLY A 91 2.67 -21.54 -5.83
C GLY A 91 3.91 -21.40 -4.92
N GLU A 92 4.28 -22.47 -4.24
CA GLU A 92 5.42 -22.52 -3.35
C GLU A 92 6.70 -21.99 -4.03
N GLY A 93 7.43 -21.08 -3.40
CA GLY A 93 8.76 -20.77 -3.89
C GLY A 93 9.39 -19.42 -3.54
N LYS A 94 8.62 -18.38 -3.17
CA LYS A 94 9.21 -17.09 -2.78
C LYS A 94 8.87 -16.78 -1.33
N ASP A 95 9.84 -16.28 -0.58
CA ASP A 95 9.63 -15.72 0.75
C ASP A 95 9.44 -14.18 0.70
N ALA A 96 8.94 -13.62 1.78
CA ALA A 96 8.69 -12.18 1.87
C ALA A 96 9.97 -11.35 1.71
N LYS A 97 11.12 -11.88 2.13
CA LYS A 97 12.41 -11.19 2.02
C LYS A 97 12.87 -11.07 0.58
N THR A 98 12.79 -12.17 -0.18
CA THR A 98 13.09 -12.17 -1.62
C THR A 98 12.21 -11.18 -2.38
N LEU A 99 10.90 -11.18 -2.10
CA LEU A 99 9.97 -10.24 -2.71
C LEU A 99 10.27 -8.79 -2.34
N ALA A 100 10.72 -8.53 -1.13
CA ALA A 100 11.13 -7.20 -0.69
C ALA A 100 12.39 -6.72 -1.41
N GLU A 101 13.38 -7.58 -1.63
CA GLU A 101 14.58 -7.24 -2.40
C GLU A 101 14.23 -6.96 -3.88
N GLU A 102 13.34 -7.75 -4.47
CA GLU A 102 12.83 -7.51 -5.82
C GLU A 102 12.13 -6.13 -5.92
N ALA A 103 11.28 -5.78 -4.94
CA ALA A 103 10.61 -4.49 -4.91
C ALA A 103 11.58 -3.31 -4.83
N LYS A 104 12.63 -3.43 -4.00
CA LYS A 104 13.70 -2.43 -3.90
C LYS A 104 14.45 -2.25 -5.22
N SER A 105 14.81 -3.36 -5.88
CA SER A 105 15.52 -3.32 -7.17
C SER A 105 14.66 -2.64 -8.24
N ILE A 106 13.37 -3.00 -8.34
CA ILE A 106 12.44 -2.40 -9.30
C ILE A 106 12.34 -0.88 -9.13
N LEU A 107 12.29 -0.38 -7.90
CA LEU A 107 12.22 1.06 -7.64
C LEU A 107 13.56 1.75 -7.90
N ALA A 108 14.67 1.13 -7.53
CA ALA A 108 16.01 1.68 -7.75
C ALA A 108 16.35 1.79 -9.25
N ASP A 109 15.90 0.82 -10.04
CA ASP A 109 16.15 0.74 -11.47
C ASP A 109 15.16 1.55 -12.33
N ASN A 110 14.17 2.20 -11.71
CA ASN A 110 13.14 2.97 -12.42
C ASN A 110 13.70 4.34 -12.86
N PRO A 111 13.91 4.59 -14.17
CA PRO A 111 14.52 5.81 -14.68
C PRO A 111 13.68 7.08 -14.45
N ASN A 112 12.38 6.92 -14.13
CA ASN A 112 11.50 8.05 -13.88
C ASN A 112 11.57 8.56 -12.43
N LEU A 113 12.23 7.80 -11.54
CA LEU A 113 12.38 8.14 -10.13
C LEU A 113 13.78 8.71 -9.88
N LYS A 114 13.84 9.74 -9.06
CA LYS A 114 15.11 10.38 -8.63
C LYS A 114 15.23 10.32 -7.12
N ASN A 115 16.47 10.36 -6.62
CA ASN A 115 16.75 10.41 -5.18
C ASN A 115 16.11 9.26 -4.40
N VAL A 116 16.07 8.06 -4.99
CA VAL A 116 15.47 6.88 -4.36
C VAL A 116 16.29 6.51 -3.12
N ARG A 117 15.60 6.45 -1.99
CA ARG A 117 16.13 5.93 -0.71
C ARG A 117 15.23 4.83 -0.26
N SER A 118 15.78 3.77 0.31
CA SER A 118 15.00 2.64 0.84
C SER A 118 15.54 2.16 2.16
N GLN A 119 14.62 1.70 3.02
CA GLN A 119 14.93 0.97 4.24
C GLN A 119 14.07 -0.29 4.27
N GLN A 120 14.61 -1.36 4.85
CA GLN A 120 13.90 -2.63 5.02
C GLN A 120 14.03 -3.11 6.45
N LYS A 121 12.92 -3.61 6.99
CA LYS A 121 12.86 -4.14 8.35
C LYS A 121 11.97 -5.37 8.39
N GLU A 122 12.42 -6.43 9.06
CA GLU A 122 11.54 -7.55 9.41
C GLU A 122 10.66 -7.15 10.62
N ILE A 123 9.36 -7.41 10.50
CA ILE A 123 8.37 -7.14 11.53
C ILE A 123 7.44 -8.35 11.69
N THR A 124 6.55 -8.29 12.67
CA THR A 124 5.47 -9.27 12.84
C THR A 124 4.13 -8.55 12.75
N LEU A 125 3.23 -9.04 11.89
CA LEU A 125 1.85 -8.61 11.77
C LEU A 125 0.94 -9.72 12.32
N GLY A 126 0.46 -9.57 13.56
CA GLY A 126 -0.21 -10.65 14.28
C GLY A 126 0.74 -11.83 14.52
N ASP A 127 0.47 -12.96 13.86
CA ASP A 127 1.26 -14.20 13.91
C ASP A 127 2.16 -14.41 12.67
N VAL A 128 2.17 -13.45 11.73
CA VAL A 128 2.85 -13.58 10.44
C VAL A 128 4.10 -12.71 10.39
N LYS A 129 5.24 -13.30 9.98
CA LYS A 129 6.45 -12.55 9.64
C LYS A 129 6.23 -11.76 8.35
N ALA A 130 6.59 -10.47 8.37
CA ALA A 130 6.45 -9.56 7.26
C ALA A 130 7.72 -8.75 7.04
N GLN A 131 7.89 -8.25 5.83
CA GLN A 131 8.89 -7.23 5.51
C GLN A 131 8.19 -5.88 5.40
N GLN A 132 8.67 -4.91 6.14
CA GLN A 132 8.32 -3.51 5.99
C GLN A 132 9.39 -2.83 5.16
N LEU A 133 8.97 -2.18 4.08
CA LEU A 133 9.81 -1.36 3.23
C LEU A 133 9.36 0.09 3.34
N SER A 134 10.30 0.98 3.63
CA SER A 134 10.07 2.42 3.59
C SER A 134 10.87 3.00 2.43
N PHE A 135 10.20 3.70 1.53
CA PHE A 135 10.83 4.37 0.39
C PHE A 135 10.58 5.86 0.44
N SER A 136 11.56 6.63 -0.05
CA SER A 136 11.33 8.00 -0.46
C SER A 136 11.98 8.24 -1.82
N PHE A 137 11.31 8.99 -2.69
CA PHE A 137 11.80 9.32 -4.01
C PHE A 137 11.14 10.57 -4.56
N THR A 138 11.75 11.14 -5.61
CA THR A 138 11.18 12.27 -6.35
C THR A 138 10.69 11.78 -7.70
N GLU A 139 9.43 12.06 -8.00
CA GLU A 139 8.80 11.80 -9.30
C GLU A 139 8.48 13.14 -9.99
N THR A 140 8.59 13.16 -11.32
CA THR A 140 8.17 14.32 -12.11
C THR A 140 6.75 14.08 -12.62
N ALA A 141 5.76 14.74 -12.01
CA ALA A 141 4.36 14.68 -12.40
C ALA A 141 3.92 16.05 -12.97
N ARG A 142 3.39 16.05 -14.20
CA ARG A 142 2.92 17.25 -14.90
C ARG A 142 3.95 18.40 -14.90
N GLY A 143 5.23 18.06 -15.10
CA GLY A 143 6.34 19.03 -15.13
C GLY A 143 6.76 19.57 -13.75
N LYS A 144 6.22 19.04 -12.66
CA LYS A 144 6.60 19.39 -11.29
C LYS A 144 7.25 18.20 -10.60
N ASN A 145 8.31 18.44 -9.86
CA ASN A 145 8.92 17.45 -9.01
C ASN A 145 8.09 17.31 -7.72
N VAL A 146 7.66 16.09 -7.41
CA VAL A 146 6.93 15.74 -6.20
C VAL A 146 7.75 14.71 -5.44
N GLU A 147 8.01 14.98 -4.17
CA GLU A 147 8.66 14.03 -3.29
C GLU A 147 7.60 13.17 -2.61
N LEU A 148 7.73 11.85 -2.75
CA LEU A 148 6.80 10.85 -2.25
C LEU A 148 7.47 9.96 -1.21
N SER A 149 6.70 9.58 -0.21
CA SER A 149 7.04 8.55 0.77
C SER A 149 6.08 7.38 0.62
N VAL A 150 6.64 6.18 0.70
CA VAL A 150 5.90 4.91 0.58
C VAL A 150 6.27 3.99 1.73
N GLU A 151 5.27 3.42 2.36
CA GLU A 151 5.39 2.33 3.33
C GLU A 151 4.72 1.10 2.74
N GLU A 152 5.49 0.04 2.53
CA GLU A 152 5.01 -1.21 1.97
C GLU A 152 5.22 -2.36 2.94
N TYR A 153 4.18 -3.18 3.10
CA TYR A 153 4.19 -4.40 3.91
C TYR A 153 4.02 -5.60 3.00
N ILE A 154 5.00 -6.50 3.01
CA ILE A 154 5.01 -7.74 2.21
C ILE A 154 5.01 -8.92 3.16
N PHE A 155 4.05 -9.81 3.00
CA PHE A 155 3.95 -11.03 3.80
C PHE A 155 3.26 -12.15 3.04
N LEU A 156 3.56 -13.39 3.46
CA LEU A 156 2.94 -14.59 2.92
C LEU A 156 2.07 -15.24 3.97
N ARG A 157 0.86 -15.63 3.57
CA ARG A 157 -0.03 -16.41 4.41
C ARG A 157 -0.77 -17.44 3.58
N LYS A 158 -0.62 -18.73 3.95
CA LYS A 158 -1.28 -19.87 3.29
C LYS A 158 -1.21 -19.83 1.76
N GLY A 159 -0.04 -19.54 1.21
CA GLY A 159 0.21 -19.51 -0.23
C GLY A 159 -0.26 -18.24 -0.95
N VAL A 160 -0.74 -17.23 -0.22
CA VAL A 160 -1.06 -15.92 -0.77
C VAL A 160 0.03 -14.92 -0.38
N VAL A 161 0.61 -14.27 -1.37
CA VAL A 161 1.47 -13.10 -1.20
C VAL A 161 0.60 -11.87 -1.09
N TRP A 162 0.72 -11.17 0.00
CA TRP A 162 0.05 -9.91 0.24
C TRP A 162 1.04 -8.75 0.18
N ARG A 163 0.63 -7.65 -0.45
CA ARG A 163 1.35 -6.38 -0.44
C ARG A 163 0.37 -5.27 -0.09
N VAL A 164 0.67 -4.53 0.95
CA VAL A 164 -0.13 -3.38 1.43
C VAL A 164 0.76 -2.16 1.35
N ILE A 165 0.41 -1.21 0.49
CA ILE A 165 1.26 -0.09 0.09
C ILE A 165 0.54 1.21 0.39
N TYR A 166 1.11 1.98 1.29
CA TYR A 166 0.67 3.33 1.63
C TYR A 166 1.59 4.32 0.96
N GLN A 167 1.02 5.34 0.33
CA GLN A 167 1.78 6.40 -0.31
C GLN A 167 1.23 7.77 0.09
N TYR A 168 2.14 8.71 0.35
CA TYR A 168 1.81 10.09 0.67
C TYR A 168 2.92 11.02 0.20
N ARG A 169 2.65 12.33 0.13
CA ARG A 169 3.71 13.32 -0.16
C ARG A 169 4.59 13.46 1.06
N SER A 170 5.92 13.44 0.88
CA SER A 170 6.89 13.46 1.98
C SER A 170 6.72 14.67 2.92
N GLN A 171 6.22 15.78 2.39
CA GLN A 171 5.98 17.01 3.14
C GLN A 171 4.56 17.11 3.74
N ASP A 172 3.70 16.10 3.53
CA ASP A 172 2.34 16.08 4.05
C ASP A 172 2.31 15.40 5.42
N GLU A 173 2.35 16.20 6.48
CA GLU A 173 2.31 15.69 7.86
C GLU A 173 0.98 14.97 8.18
N VAL A 174 -0.13 15.35 7.55
CA VAL A 174 -1.41 14.65 7.70
C VAL A 174 -1.34 13.27 7.05
N GLY A 175 -0.84 13.20 5.82
CA GLY A 175 -0.65 11.92 5.12
C GLY A 175 0.30 10.97 5.87
N LYS A 176 1.38 11.51 6.40
CA LYS A 176 2.32 10.76 7.26
C LYS A 176 1.64 10.22 8.52
N ALA A 177 0.93 11.05 9.24
CA ALA A 177 0.27 10.67 10.48
C ALA A 177 -0.89 9.67 10.24
N LEU A 178 -1.67 9.84 9.15
CA LEU A 178 -2.67 8.87 8.71
C LEU A 178 -2.02 7.51 8.40
N THR A 179 -0.93 7.50 7.62
CA THR A 179 -0.20 6.28 7.29
C THR A 179 0.31 5.57 8.54
N GLN A 180 0.96 6.28 9.44
CA GLN A 180 1.45 5.70 10.70
C GLN A 180 0.33 5.07 11.54
N LYS A 181 -0.85 5.69 11.55
CA LYS A 181 -2.00 5.18 12.28
C LYS A 181 -2.56 3.90 11.67
N VAL A 182 -2.78 3.87 10.36
CA VAL A 182 -3.46 2.74 9.69
C VAL A 182 -2.52 1.57 9.40
N ALA A 183 -1.24 1.83 9.17
CA ALA A 183 -0.26 0.79 8.84
C ALA A 183 -0.10 -0.26 9.96
N GLY A 184 -0.22 0.14 11.22
CA GLY A 184 -0.21 -0.77 12.36
C GLY A 184 -1.49 -1.59 12.55
N GLN A 185 -2.53 -1.35 11.72
CA GLN A 185 -3.84 -1.98 11.86
C GLN A 185 -4.15 -2.99 10.74
N ILE A 186 -3.11 -3.60 10.17
CA ILE A 186 -3.26 -4.72 9.25
C ILE A 186 -3.53 -5.97 10.09
N ALA A 187 -4.70 -6.59 9.92
CA ALA A 187 -5.11 -7.78 10.65
C ALA A 187 -5.32 -8.97 9.72
N MET A 188 -5.01 -10.17 10.23
CA MET A 188 -5.12 -11.43 9.52
C MET A 188 -6.42 -12.13 9.86
N GLY A 189 -7.09 -12.68 8.84
CA GLY A 189 -8.32 -13.45 9.01
C GLY A 189 -9.58 -12.59 9.15
N SER A 190 -10.69 -13.29 9.39
CA SER A 190 -12.03 -12.69 9.57
C SER A 190 -12.37 -12.41 11.04
N THR A 191 -11.38 -12.36 11.91
CA THR A 191 -11.60 -12.15 13.35
C THR A 191 -12.07 -10.74 13.63
N PHE A 192 -13.37 -10.63 13.77
CA PHE A 192 -14.06 -9.63 14.60
C PHE A 192 -15.22 -10.29 15.32
#